data_ae0c7863ff6909fc4524645d18090991
#
_entry.id   ae0c7863ff6909fc4524645d18090991
#
_cell.length_a   1.000
_cell.length_b   1.000
_cell.length_c   1.000
_cell.angle_alpha   90.00
_cell.angle_beta   90.00
_cell.angle_gamma   90.00
#
_symmetry.space_group_name_H-M   'P 1'
#
loop_
_entity.id
_entity.type
_entity.pdbx_description
1 polymer ?
#
loop_
_entity_poly.entity_id
_entity_poly.type
_entity_poly.pdbx_seq_one_letter_code
_entity_poly.pdbx_strand_id
1 'polypeptide(L)'
;LDDDGAIFAEYRLDLVRYATALVGPSEAEDVVMTVVGRTVRRVRLSELDNPKGYLLRGVLNEARGRGRRRKVVPLDHDLMGPNGHGLAEVLDVLMSLPVRQRAAIYMHYWERAPISEIADAMGVGPGTVKRYLHLARQKLKGVL
;
A
#
# COMPACT_ATOMS: atom_id res chain seq x y z
N LEU A 1 -4.48 -27.17 11.52
CA LEU A 1 -4.00 -26.05 11.69
C LEU A 1 -4.58 -24.88 11.08
N ASP A 2 -4.05 -23.95 10.93
CA ASP A 2 -4.50 -22.64 10.85
C ASP A 2 -4.69 -22.22 9.41
N ASP A 3 -5.92 -22.32 8.93
CA ASP A 3 -6.27 -21.84 7.60
C ASP A 3 -5.89 -20.36 7.44
N ASP A 4 -5.99 -19.59 8.53
CA ASP A 4 -5.63 -18.17 8.51
C ASP A 4 -4.12 -17.98 8.30
N GLY A 5 -3.30 -18.83 8.91
CA GLY A 5 -1.86 -18.78 8.68
C GLY A 5 -1.48 -19.11 7.26
N ALA A 6 -2.13 -20.10 6.67
CA ALA A 6 -1.89 -20.48 5.27
C ALA A 6 -2.33 -19.37 4.31
N ILE A 7 -3.48 -18.75 4.56
CA ILE A 7 -3.98 -17.65 3.72
C ILE A 7 -3.04 -16.46 3.82
N PHE A 8 -2.62 -16.10 5.03
CA PHE A 8 -1.68 -15.00 5.21
C PHE A 8 -0.34 -15.29 4.50
N ALA A 9 0.18 -16.50 4.62
CA ALA A 9 1.43 -16.88 3.96
C ALA A 9 1.34 -16.70 2.45
N GLU A 10 0.19 -17.01 1.85
CA GLU A 10 -0.04 -16.82 0.43
C GLU A 10 0.06 -15.36 0.00
N TYR A 11 -0.46 -14.45 0.81
CA TYR A 11 -0.53 -13.02 0.44
C TYR A 11 0.55 -12.15 1.08
N ARG A 12 1.39 -12.71 1.95
CA ARG A 12 2.36 -11.96 2.72
C ARG A 12 3.24 -11.05 1.87
N LEU A 13 3.77 -11.59 0.79
CA LEU A 13 4.67 -10.81 -0.08
C LEU A 13 3.95 -9.63 -0.72
N ASP A 14 2.74 -9.84 -1.22
CA ASP A 14 1.95 -8.77 -1.82
C ASP A 14 1.62 -7.69 -0.79
N LEU A 15 1.29 -8.09 0.43
CA LEU A 15 0.99 -7.14 1.50
C LEU A 15 2.22 -6.31 1.89
N VAL A 16 3.37 -6.95 2.00
CA VAL A 16 4.62 -6.24 2.35
C VAL A 16 5.02 -5.29 1.24
N ARG A 17 4.89 -5.69 -0.02
CA ARG A 17 5.19 -4.81 -1.16
C ARG A 17 4.28 -3.58 -1.17
N TYR A 18 3.00 -3.80 -0.95
CA TYR A 18 2.03 -2.70 -0.88
C TYR A 18 2.35 -1.76 0.29
N ALA A 19 2.60 -2.33 1.47
CA ALA A 19 2.97 -1.53 2.64
C ALA A 19 4.27 -0.75 2.40
N THR A 20 5.25 -1.36 1.73
CA THR A 20 6.50 -0.68 1.36
C THR A 20 6.23 0.55 0.50
N ALA A 21 5.35 0.41 -0.47
CA ALA A 21 4.96 1.54 -1.33
C ALA A 21 4.27 2.65 -0.54
N LEU A 22 3.55 2.30 0.53
CA LEU A 22 2.77 3.28 1.32
C LEU A 22 3.57 3.95 2.43
N VAL A 23 4.44 3.21 3.13
CA VAL A 23 5.13 3.72 4.33
C VAL A 23 6.65 3.59 4.27
N GLY A 24 7.20 3.00 3.21
CA GLY A 24 8.63 2.75 3.09
C GLY A 24 9.05 1.40 3.67
N PRO A 25 10.28 0.96 3.34
CA PRO A 25 10.74 -0.38 3.69
C PRO A 25 10.93 -0.60 5.20
N SER A 26 11.27 0.43 5.95
CA SER A 26 11.57 0.27 7.37
C SER A 26 10.33 -0.05 8.21
N GLU A 27 9.15 0.35 7.77
CA GLU A 27 7.91 0.17 8.53
C GLU A 27 6.96 -0.86 7.93
N ALA A 28 7.24 -1.32 6.71
CA ALA A 28 6.30 -2.14 5.96
C ALA A 28 5.89 -3.41 6.69
N GLU A 29 6.85 -4.17 7.21
CA GLU A 29 6.53 -5.42 7.92
C GLU A 29 5.74 -5.15 9.20
N ASP A 30 6.07 -4.10 9.93
CA ASP A 30 5.35 -3.75 11.14
C ASP A 30 3.88 -3.38 10.83
N VAL A 31 3.66 -2.64 9.76
CA VAL A 31 2.29 -2.31 9.30
C VAL A 31 1.53 -3.60 9.00
N VAL A 32 2.12 -4.51 8.23
CA VAL A 32 1.46 -5.76 7.85
C VAL A 32 1.15 -6.60 9.09
N MET A 33 2.10 -6.77 9.97
CA MET A 33 1.90 -7.59 11.18
C MET A 33 0.86 -6.97 12.13
N THR A 34 0.83 -5.66 12.23
CA THR A 34 -0.20 -4.96 13.00
C THR A 34 -1.59 -5.22 12.44
N VAL A 35 -1.73 -5.13 11.11
CA VAL A 35 -3.02 -5.35 10.43
C VAL A 35 -3.46 -6.80 10.55
N VAL A 36 -2.56 -7.73 10.28
CA VAL A 36 -2.87 -9.16 10.37
C VAL A 36 -3.25 -9.56 11.80
N GLY A 37 -2.47 -9.12 12.78
CA GLY A 37 -2.76 -9.41 14.18
C GLY A 37 -4.12 -8.88 14.62
N ARG A 38 -4.48 -7.69 14.18
CA ARG A 38 -5.77 -7.08 14.47
C ARG A 38 -6.91 -7.82 13.76
N THR A 39 -6.68 -8.21 12.51
CA THR A 39 -7.69 -8.88 11.70
C THR A 39 -8.05 -10.26 12.24
N VAL A 40 -7.04 -11.09 12.57
CA VAL A 40 -7.30 -12.46 13.03
C VAL A 40 -7.99 -12.51 14.40
N ARG A 41 -7.96 -11.42 15.15
CA ARG A 41 -8.71 -11.32 16.41
C ARG A 41 -10.19 -11.05 16.20
N ARG A 42 -10.56 -10.56 15.03
CA ARG A 42 -11.95 -10.15 14.73
C ARG A 42 -12.66 -11.11 13.83
N VAL A 43 -11.97 -11.61 12.80
CA VAL A 43 -12.57 -12.45 11.77
C VAL A 43 -11.63 -13.58 11.42
N ARG A 44 -12.19 -14.65 10.87
CA ARG A 44 -11.40 -15.70 10.26
C ARG A 44 -11.17 -15.36 8.78
N LEU A 45 -9.93 -15.36 8.35
CA LEU A 45 -9.60 -15.06 6.96
C LEU A 45 -10.25 -16.04 6.01
N SER A 46 -10.38 -17.31 6.42
CA SER A 46 -11.02 -18.36 5.62
C SER A 46 -12.51 -18.11 5.39
N GLU A 47 -13.15 -17.29 6.19
CA GLU A 47 -14.58 -16.96 6.05
C GLU A 47 -14.83 -15.72 5.20
N LEU A 48 -13.79 -15.00 4.81
CA LEU A 48 -13.91 -13.82 3.98
C LEU A 48 -13.96 -14.19 2.51
N ASP A 49 -14.83 -13.54 1.75
CA ASP A 49 -14.93 -13.74 0.30
C ASP A 49 -13.65 -13.28 -0.41
N ASN A 50 -13.04 -12.22 0.07
CA ASN A 50 -11.81 -11.67 -0.50
C ASN A 50 -10.85 -11.29 0.61
N PRO A 51 -10.14 -12.28 1.19
CA PRO A 51 -9.22 -12.00 2.30
C PRO A 51 -8.08 -11.07 1.90
N LYS A 52 -7.56 -11.20 0.68
CA LYS A 52 -6.50 -10.31 0.20
C LYS A 52 -6.98 -8.85 0.17
N GLY A 53 -8.14 -8.61 -0.41
CA GLY A 53 -8.72 -7.25 -0.47
C GLY A 53 -8.96 -6.67 0.92
N TYR A 54 -9.47 -7.49 1.83
CA TYR A 54 -9.69 -7.08 3.21
C TYR A 54 -8.37 -6.66 3.89
N LEU A 55 -7.32 -7.46 3.72
CA LEU A 55 -6.01 -7.15 4.31
C LEU A 55 -5.37 -5.92 3.66
N LEU A 56 -5.49 -5.78 2.34
CA LEU A 56 -4.98 -4.58 1.65
C LEU A 56 -5.68 -3.32 2.15
N ARG A 57 -6.99 -3.39 2.35
CA ARG A 57 -7.75 -2.27 2.93
C ARG A 57 -7.25 -1.93 4.33
N GLY A 58 -6.97 -2.94 5.13
CA GLY A 58 -6.39 -2.76 6.45
C GLY A 58 -5.01 -2.09 6.41
N VAL A 59 -4.17 -2.52 5.48
CA VAL A 59 -2.84 -1.93 5.29
C VAL A 59 -2.95 -0.44 4.92
N LEU A 60 -3.84 -0.09 4.01
CA LEU A 60 -4.04 1.31 3.66
C LEU A 60 -4.54 2.12 4.86
N ASN A 61 -5.50 1.60 5.61
CA ASN A 61 -6.02 2.30 6.78
C ASN A 61 -4.95 2.50 7.85
N GLU A 62 -4.12 1.48 8.09
CA GLU A 62 -3.03 1.59 9.05
C GLU A 62 -1.98 2.61 8.57
N ALA A 63 -1.64 2.57 7.30
CA ALA A 63 -0.70 3.54 6.70
C ALA A 63 -1.21 4.98 6.85
N ARG A 64 -2.50 5.19 6.60
CA ARG A 64 -3.12 6.51 6.77
C ARG A 64 -3.07 6.98 8.23
N GLY A 65 -3.35 6.08 9.16
CA GLY A 65 -3.29 6.39 10.58
C GLY A 65 -1.89 6.79 11.03
N ARG A 66 -0.90 6.08 10.54
CA ARG A 66 0.51 6.39 10.84
C ARG A 66 0.94 7.73 10.26
N GLY A 67 0.52 8.02 9.04
CA GLY A 67 0.81 9.28 8.37
C GLY A 67 0.26 10.48 9.13
N ARG A 68 -0.88 10.35 9.79
CA ARG A 68 -1.46 11.41 10.61
C ARG A 68 -0.69 11.64 11.91
N ARG A 69 -0.07 10.60 12.44
CA ARG A 69 0.70 10.67 13.69
C ARG A 69 2.12 11.15 13.50
N ARG A 70 2.62 11.09 12.28
CA ARG A 70 3.98 11.50 11.96
C ARG A 70 3.96 12.73 11.09
N LYS A 71 4.69 13.76 11.53
CA LYS A 71 5.09 14.81 10.60
C LYS A 71 6.02 14.16 9.60
N VAL A 72 5.82 14.47 8.33
CA VAL A 72 6.64 13.98 7.23
C VAL A 72 8.11 14.23 7.57
N VAL A 73 8.84 13.18 7.86
CA VAL A 73 10.28 13.23 7.90
C VAL A 73 10.73 13.09 6.45
N PRO A 74 11.47 14.05 5.90
CA PRO A 74 12.00 13.91 4.55
C PRO A 74 12.81 12.61 4.49
N LEU A 75 12.57 11.83 3.43
CA LEU A 75 13.39 10.66 3.20
C LEU A 75 14.84 11.10 3.11
N ASP A 76 15.67 10.41 3.87
CA ASP A 76 17.10 10.66 3.85
C ASP A 76 17.61 10.25 2.47
N HIS A 77 18.14 11.21 1.73
CA HIS A 77 18.66 10.98 0.39
C HIS A 77 19.86 10.01 0.35
N ASP A 78 20.40 9.68 1.50
CA ASP A 78 21.51 8.74 1.62
C ASP A 78 21.15 7.29 1.27
N LEU A 79 19.86 7.01 1.08
CA LEU A 79 19.39 5.70 0.64
C LEU A 79 19.39 5.54 -0.88
N MET A 80 19.83 6.54 -1.62
CA MET A 80 19.93 6.44 -3.07
C MET A 80 21.11 5.54 -3.45
N GLY A 81 20.78 4.44 -4.12
CA GLY A 81 21.80 3.60 -4.71
C GLY A 81 22.63 4.37 -5.73
N PRO A 82 23.82 3.88 -6.05
CA PRO A 82 24.80 4.64 -6.85
C PRO A 82 24.33 5.00 -8.27
N ASN A 83 23.23 4.47 -8.74
CA ASN A 83 22.78 4.67 -10.11
C ASN A 83 21.60 5.66 -10.27
N GLY A 84 21.12 6.26 -9.18
CA GLY A 84 20.08 7.29 -9.24
C GLY A 84 18.71 6.86 -9.78
N HIS A 85 18.55 5.61 -10.22
CA HIS A 85 17.33 5.09 -10.85
C HIS A 85 16.84 3.82 -10.16
N GLY A 86 17.08 3.71 -8.87
CA GLY A 86 16.69 2.54 -8.11
C GLY A 86 15.34 2.68 -7.45
N LEU A 87 15.03 1.68 -6.64
CA LEU A 87 13.83 1.62 -5.81
C LEU A 87 13.66 2.88 -4.96
N ALA A 88 14.77 3.47 -4.49
CA ALA A 88 14.74 4.67 -3.66
C ALA A 88 14.09 5.86 -4.37
N GLU A 89 14.41 6.08 -5.65
CA GLU A 89 13.77 7.15 -6.44
C GLU A 89 12.28 6.92 -6.63
N VAL A 90 11.89 5.70 -6.92
CA VAL A 90 10.48 5.34 -7.07
C VAL A 90 9.75 5.58 -5.74
N LEU A 91 10.35 5.19 -4.63
CA LEU A 91 9.78 5.41 -3.31
C LEU A 91 9.68 6.90 -2.97
N ASP A 92 10.69 7.70 -3.33
CA ASP A 92 10.65 9.14 -3.13
C ASP A 92 9.47 9.77 -3.87
N VAL A 93 9.29 9.38 -5.13
CA VAL A 93 8.17 9.86 -5.94
C VAL A 93 6.84 9.45 -5.32
N LEU A 94 6.71 8.17 -4.94
CA LEU A 94 5.50 7.68 -4.30
C LEU A 94 5.22 8.41 -2.98
N MET A 95 6.25 8.64 -2.18
CA MET A 95 6.10 9.32 -0.88
C MET A 95 5.72 10.80 -1.02
N SER A 96 5.93 11.41 -2.19
CA SER A 96 5.48 12.77 -2.46
C SER A 96 3.97 12.88 -2.68
N LEU A 97 3.30 11.75 -2.94
CA LEU A 97 1.86 11.72 -3.18
C LEU A 97 1.10 11.53 -1.87
N PRO A 98 -0.12 12.07 -1.75
CA PRO A 98 -1.02 11.67 -0.67
C PRO A 98 -1.21 10.16 -0.69
N VAL A 99 -1.39 9.56 0.49
CA VAL A 99 -1.34 8.10 0.64
C VAL A 99 -2.38 7.37 -0.23
N ARG A 100 -3.56 7.91 -0.41
CA ARG A 100 -4.60 7.30 -1.25
C ARG A 100 -4.22 7.33 -2.73
N GLN A 101 -3.65 8.43 -3.19
CA GLN A 101 -3.14 8.53 -4.55
C GLN A 101 -1.97 7.58 -4.76
N ARG A 102 -1.11 7.48 -3.78
CA ARG A 102 0.03 6.57 -3.78
C ARG A 102 -0.43 5.12 -3.90
N ALA A 103 -1.44 4.74 -3.11
CA ALA A 103 -2.03 3.41 -3.16
C ALA A 103 -2.59 3.09 -4.54
N ALA A 104 -3.38 4.00 -5.11
CA ALA A 104 -3.99 3.78 -6.42
C ALA A 104 -2.94 3.65 -7.53
N ILE A 105 -1.94 4.53 -7.53
CA ILE A 105 -0.86 4.49 -8.53
C ILE A 105 -0.06 3.18 -8.42
N TYR A 106 0.27 2.78 -7.21
CA TYR A 106 1.02 1.54 -7.00
C TYR A 106 0.26 0.33 -7.53
N MET A 107 -0.99 0.18 -7.15
CA MET A 107 -1.80 -0.96 -7.57
C MET A 107 -2.01 -0.98 -9.09
N HIS A 108 -2.19 0.17 -9.69
CA HIS A 108 -2.44 0.27 -11.13
C HIS A 108 -1.20 -0.05 -11.96
N TYR A 109 -0.05 0.51 -11.61
CA TYR A 109 1.15 0.40 -12.44
C TYR A 109 2.07 -0.76 -12.06
N TRP A 110 2.20 -1.08 -10.79
CA TRP A 110 3.08 -2.17 -10.35
C TRP A 110 2.36 -3.50 -10.21
N GLU A 111 1.17 -3.49 -9.64
CA GLU A 111 0.39 -4.71 -9.48
C GLU A 111 -0.49 -5.00 -10.69
N ARG A 112 -0.64 -4.04 -11.57
CA ARG A 112 -1.50 -4.13 -12.78
C ARG A 112 -2.92 -4.57 -12.44
N ALA A 113 -3.42 -4.12 -11.30
CA ALA A 113 -4.76 -4.47 -10.85
C ALA A 113 -5.82 -3.72 -11.66
N PRO A 114 -6.93 -4.38 -12.02
CA PRO A 114 -8.07 -3.68 -12.62
C PRO A 114 -8.65 -2.66 -11.65
N ILE A 115 -9.30 -1.63 -12.19
CA ILE A 115 -9.91 -0.58 -11.39
C ILE A 115 -10.86 -1.15 -10.32
N SER A 116 -11.63 -2.19 -10.67
CA SER A 116 -12.55 -2.82 -9.72
C SER A 116 -11.84 -3.42 -8.52
N GLU A 117 -10.70 -4.07 -8.74
CA GLU A 117 -9.90 -4.64 -7.64
C GLU A 117 -9.28 -3.55 -6.77
N ILE A 118 -8.80 -2.47 -7.40
CA ILE A 118 -8.26 -1.33 -6.66
C ILE A 118 -9.34 -0.72 -5.77
N ALA A 119 -10.52 -0.53 -6.34
CA ALA A 119 -11.67 0.02 -5.61
C ALA A 119 -12.00 -0.84 -4.37
N ASP A 120 -12.07 -2.15 -4.55
CA ASP A 120 -12.30 -3.09 -3.45
C ASP A 120 -11.22 -2.98 -2.38
N ALA A 121 -9.95 -3.02 -2.79
CA ALA A 121 -8.83 -2.97 -1.87
C ALA A 121 -8.75 -1.64 -1.11
N MET A 122 -9.21 -0.56 -1.72
CA MET A 122 -9.20 0.76 -1.09
C MET A 122 -10.50 1.08 -0.34
N GLY A 123 -11.55 0.30 -0.55
CA GLY A 123 -12.84 0.55 0.05
C GLY A 123 -13.53 1.78 -0.50
N VAL A 124 -13.36 2.06 -1.78
CA VAL A 124 -13.96 3.21 -2.47
C VAL A 124 -14.61 2.76 -3.78
N GLY A 125 -15.32 3.67 -4.44
CA GLY A 125 -15.91 3.37 -5.74
C GLY A 125 -14.90 3.48 -6.88
N PRO A 126 -15.20 2.88 -8.05
CA PRO A 126 -14.32 2.94 -9.21
C PRO A 126 -14.03 4.37 -9.70
N GLY A 127 -15.03 5.25 -9.64
CA GLY A 127 -14.85 6.65 -10.00
C GLY A 127 -13.83 7.36 -9.12
N THR A 128 -13.82 7.03 -7.83
CA THR A 128 -12.87 7.59 -6.89
C THR A 128 -11.43 7.11 -7.20
N VAL A 129 -11.27 5.84 -7.57
CA VAL A 129 -9.97 5.32 -8.00
C VAL A 129 -9.47 6.08 -9.23
N LYS A 130 -10.32 6.27 -10.22
CA LYS A 130 -9.96 7.03 -11.44
C LYS A 130 -9.53 8.45 -11.09
N ARG A 131 -10.22 9.09 -10.15
CA ARG A 131 -9.85 10.41 -9.68
C ARG A 131 -8.48 10.42 -9.00
N TYR A 132 -8.21 9.44 -8.14
CA TYR A 132 -6.89 9.33 -7.50
C TYR A 132 -5.78 9.14 -8.52
N LEU A 133 -6.00 8.29 -9.52
CA LEU A 133 -5.04 8.09 -10.60
C LEU A 133 -4.80 9.38 -11.38
N HIS A 134 -5.86 10.11 -11.69
CA HIS A 134 -5.74 11.38 -12.39
C HIS A 134 -4.92 12.39 -11.58
N LEU A 135 -5.24 12.56 -10.31
CA LEU A 135 -4.54 13.50 -9.44
C LEU A 135 -3.07 13.12 -9.26
N ALA A 136 -2.81 11.82 -9.10
CA ALA A 136 -1.44 11.33 -8.99
C ALA A 136 -0.63 11.61 -10.26
N ARG A 137 -1.21 11.34 -11.42
CA ARG A 137 -0.56 11.63 -12.72
C ARG A 137 -0.24 13.09 -12.89
N GLN A 138 -1.14 13.98 -12.44
CA GLN A 138 -0.90 15.42 -12.50
C GLN A 138 0.33 15.82 -11.69
N LYS A 139 0.48 15.27 -10.51
CA LYS A 139 1.65 15.54 -9.65
C LYS A 139 2.93 14.95 -10.23
N LEU A 140 2.83 13.77 -10.82
CA LEU A 140 4.00 13.08 -11.37
C LEU A 140 4.52 13.69 -12.67
N LYS A 141 3.71 14.45 -13.38
CA LYS A 141 4.13 15.12 -14.61
C LYS A 141 5.34 16.04 -14.44
N GLY A 142 5.51 16.60 -13.25
CA GLY A 142 6.66 17.46 -12.98
C GLY A 142 7.91 16.72 -12.53
N VAL A 143 7.83 15.40 -12.34
CA VAL A 143 8.91 14.61 -11.75
C VAL A 143 9.41 13.53 -12.70
N LEU A 144 8.56 13.10 -13.62
CA LEU A 144 8.92 12.12 -14.65
C LEU A 144 9.23 12.83 -16.00
#